data_37ed9e038826120855e697e0d408abbb
#
_entry.id   37ed9e038826120855e697e0d408abbb
#
_cell.length_a   1.000
_cell.length_b   1.000
_cell.length_c   1.000
_cell.angle_alpha   90.00
_cell.angle_beta   90.00
_cell.angle_gamma   90.00
#
_symmetry.space_group_name_H-M   'P 1'
#
loop_
_entity.id
_entity.type
_entity.pdbx_description
1 polymer ?
#
loop_
_entity_poly.entity_id
_entity_poly.type
_entity_poly.pdbx_seq_one_letter_code
_entity_poly.pdbx_strand_id
1 'polypeptide(L)'
;MDRIKIFDTTLRDGEQSPGCSMNLQEKIEVARCLERMKVDVIEAGFARSSPGDFESVNTIAKTVKDCTVASLARANIGDIDVAWDAVKCATDPRIHLFIATSPLHMEYKLKMTPEQVLEKTAAMVAYASKKCSNIEFSCEDATRSDWAFMAKVVEAAIKNGATVINLPDTVGYTTPDEMRALIEYMIQNVPGSAKVEYSVHCHNDLGMAVANSLAGVMGGARQIECTVNGLGERAGNTSLEEVVMAMRTRSGIFPNQPRLDTTQIYRASKTVYSIIGQTAPLNKPIVGRNAFLHESGIHQHGVLNNRLTYEILTPESVGIQVSNIVLGKHSGKHAFEDRLVQLGYQLEADELTRCFDEFKALCDKKKDVTDADIEAIVTHHSVRQEENTDGYALDWFSVHTSSLTTATCTVSLKKGEEKFETVALGDGPIDAAFKAIDQIVKPQNHAFENFTIHSISEGKDTLGDVIVKLSMNGQYFTGKGLSTDILEASIIAYINAINKLCANAAENQGNEVQ
;
A
#
# COMPACT_ATOMS: atom_id res chain seq x y z
N MET A 1 -5.17 12.71 -26.42
CA MET A 1 -3.85 13.29 -26.05
C MET A 1 -2.96 12.16 -25.59
N ASP A 2 -1.76 12.10 -26.08
CA ASP A 2 -0.76 11.12 -25.70
C ASP A 2 -0.30 11.43 -24.27
N ARG A 3 -0.63 10.57 -23.27
CA ARG A 3 -0.31 10.75 -21.87
C ARG A 3 0.32 9.51 -21.30
N ILE A 4 1.03 9.62 -20.18
CA ILE A 4 1.56 8.47 -19.46
C ILE A 4 0.46 7.94 -18.52
N LYS A 5 0.19 6.65 -18.61
CA LYS A 5 -0.71 5.95 -17.70
C LYS A 5 0.04 5.46 -16.47
N ILE A 6 -0.57 5.59 -15.32
CA ILE A 6 -0.07 5.03 -14.06
C ILE A 6 -0.88 3.77 -13.74
N PHE A 7 -0.18 2.65 -13.75
CA PHE A 7 -0.69 1.36 -13.35
C PHE A 7 -0.17 1.07 -11.93
N ASP A 8 -1.04 1.12 -10.95
CA ASP A 8 -0.67 0.83 -9.58
C ASP A 8 -0.83 -0.66 -9.26
N THR A 9 0.24 -1.28 -8.78
CA THR A 9 0.27 -2.70 -8.38
C THR A 9 0.51 -2.87 -6.86
N THR A 10 0.21 -1.86 -6.05
CA THR A 10 0.34 -1.92 -4.58
C THR A 10 -0.42 -3.10 -4.00
N LEU A 11 -1.64 -3.37 -4.51
CA LEU A 11 -2.53 -4.43 -4.04
C LEU A 11 -2.20 -5.83 -4.61
N ARG A 12 -1.19 -5.95 -5.47
CA ARG A 12 -0.69 -7.24 -6.00
C ARG A 12 0.78 -7.45 -5.65
N ASP A 13 1.70 -6.73 -6.31
CA ASP A 13 3.15 -6.89 -6.11
C ASP A 13 3.59 -6.25 -4.78
N GLY A 14 3.02 -5.10 -4.44
CA GLY A 14 3.27 -4.43 -3.16
C GLY A 14 2.91 -5.31 -1.97
N GLU A 15 1.76 -5.95 -2.01
CA GLU A 15 1.27 -6.85 -0.96
C GLU A 15 2.12 -8.13 -0.83
N GLN A 16 2.77 -8.58 -1.91
CA GLN A 16 3.63 -9.77 -1.89
C GLN A 16 4.93 -9.54 -1.12
N SER A 17 5.27 -8.29 -0.80
CA SER A 17 6.40 -7.99 0.07
C SER A 17 6.19 -8.57 1.47
N PRO A 18 7.21 -9.22 2.06
CA PRO A 18 7.10 -9.76 3.41
C PRO A 18 6.65 -8.69 4.41
N GLY A 19 5.58 -8.97 5.14
CA GLY A 19 5.03 -8.04 6.12
C GLY A 19 4.02 -7.03 5.59
N CYS A 20 3.72 -7.02 4.29
CA CYS A 20 2.80 -6.05 3.67
C CYS A 20 1.42 -6.63 3.30
N SER A 21 1.08 -7.83 3.77
CA SER A 21 -0.24 -8.44 3.53
C SER A 21 -1.36 -7.61 4.13
N MET A 22 -2.47 -7.49 3.40
CA MET A 22 -3.62 -6.68 3.75
C MET A 22 -4.89 -7.54 3.78
N ASN A 23 -5.81 -7.25 4.70
CA ASN A 23 -7.15 -7.84 4.68
C ASN A 23 -8.04 -7.18 3.62
N LEU A 24 -9.24 -7.73 3.39
CA LEU A 24 -10.18 -7.25 2.37
C LEU A 24 -10.48 -5.75 2.52
N GLN A 25 -10.72 -5.29 3.73
CA GLN A 25 -11.13 -3.91 3.97
C GLN A 25 -9.96 -2.94 3.79
N GLU A 26 -8.78 -3.32 4.25
CA GLU A 26 -7.54 -2.59 4.00
C GLU A 26 -7.28 -2.43 2.51
N LYS A 27 -7.51 -3.51 1.72
CA LYS A 27 -7.41 -3.47 0.25
C LYS A 27 -8.43 -2.51 -0.37
N ILE A 28 -9.67 -2.48 0.12
CA ILE A 28 -10.71 -1.56 -0.34
C ILE A 28 -10.33 -0.11 -0.01
N GLU A 29 -9.78 0.16 1.16
CA GLU A 29 -9.32 1.50 1.55
C GLU A 29 -8.20 1.99 0.65
N VAL A 30 -7.19 1.15 0.39
CA VAL A 30 -6.11 1.47 -0.55
C VAL A 30 -6.66 1.70 -1.96
N ALA A 31 -7.55 0.83 -2.46
CA ALA A 31 -8.17 0.99 -3.77
C ALA A 31 -8.92 2.32 -3.91
N ARG A 32 -9.66 2.75 -2.88
CA ARG A 32 -10.32 4.07 -2.84
C ARG A 32 -9.33 5.22 -2.81
N CYS A 33 -8.19 5.07 -2.13
CA CYS A 33 -7.13 6.09 -2.15
C CYS A 33 -6.53 6.22 -3.55
N LEU A 34 -6.26 5.12 -4.23
CA LEU A 34 -5.74 5.08 -5.59
C LEU A 34 -6.73 5.69 -6.59
N GLU A 35 -8.02 5.38 -6.46
CA GLU A 35 -9.09 5.97 -7.29
C GLU A 35 -9.19 7.49 -7.10
N ARG A 36 -9.20 7.99 -5.84
CA ARG A 36 -9.17 9.43 -5.55
C ARG A 36 -7.92 10.12 -6.12
N MET A 37 -6.78 9.45 -6.08
CA MET A 37 -5.53 9.93 -6.67
C MET A 37 -5.58 9.90 -8.21
N LYS A 38 -6.61 9.30 -8.82
CA LYS A 38 -6.83 9.19 -10.27
C LYS A 38 -5.73 8.41 -10.99
N VAL A 39 -5.28 7.30 -10.41
CA VAL A 39 -4.47 6.35 -11.17
C VAL A 39 -5.25 5.82 -12.37
N ASP A 40 -4.59 5.33 -13.40
CA ASP A 40 -5.27 4.84 -14.60
C ASP A 40 -5.73 3.41 -14.44
N VAL A 41 -4.92 2.58 -13.79
CA VAL A 41 -5.17 1.16 -13.57
C VAL A 41 -4.83 0.79 -12.14
N ILE A 42 -5.67 -0.02 -11.51
CA ILE A 42 -5.41 -0.68 -10.23
C ILE A 42 -5.32 -2.18 -10.48
N GLU A 43 -4.14 -2.78 -10.25
CA GLU A 43 -4.02 -4.23 -10.19
C GLU A 43 -4.48 -4.72 -8.83
N ALA A 44 -5.69 -5.24 -8.78
CA ALA A 44 -6.38 -5.53 -7.53
C ALA A 44 -5.90 -6.82 -6.84
N GLY A 45 -5.10 -7.65 -7.53
CA GLY A 45 -4.52 -8.86 -6.98
C GLY A 45 -4.35 -9.98 -8.00
N PHE A 46 -4.06 -11.18 -7.48
CA PHE A 46 -3.99 -12.43 -8.25
C PHE A 46 -5.13 -13.35 -7.83
N ALA A 47 -6.30 -13.16 -8.44
CA ALA A 47 -7.56 -13.82 -8.06
C ALA A 47 -7.48 -15.37 -7.98
N ARG A 48 -6.53 -15.99 -8.67
CA ARG A 48 -6.32 -17.43 -8.67
C ARG A 48 -5.58 -17.96 -7.45
N SER A 49 -4.91 -17.10 -6.67
CA SER A 49 -4.09 -17.52 -5.52
C SER A 49 -4.92 -18.21 -4.44
N SER A 50 -6.06 -17.63 -4.07
CA SER A 50 -6.95 -18.15 -3.04
C SER A 50 -8.39 -17.68 -3.24
N PRO A 51 -9.38 -18.29 -2.56
CA PRO A 51 -10.75 -17.77 -2.51
C PRO A 51 -10.84 -16.34 -1.96
N GLY A 52 -10.05 -15.99 -0.95
CA GLY A 52 -9.98 -14.64 -0.37
C GLY A 52 -9.42 -13.59 -1.35
N ASP A 53 -8.40 -13.97 -2.15
CA ASP A 53 -7.89 -13.09 -3.21
C ASP A 53 -8.92 -12.88 -4.31
N PHE A 54 -9.67 -13.93 -4.69
CA PHE A 54 -10.78 -13.79 -5.62
C PHE A 54 -11.83 -12.80 -5.09
N GLU A 55 -12.25 -12.95 -3.84
CA GLU A 55 -13.23 -12.08 -3.21
C GLU A 55 -12.73 -10.64 -3.15
N SER A 56 -11.47 -10.42 -2.79
CA SER A 56 -10.84 -9.11 -2.74
C SER A 56 -10.86 -8.43 -4.10
N VAL A 57 -10.37 -9.11 -5.16
CA VAL A 57 -10.38 -8.58 -6.53
C VAL A 57 -11.80 -8.27 -7.00
N ASN A 58 -12.75 -9.18 -6.75
CA ASN A 58 -14.15 -9.00 -7.16
C ASN A 58 -14.83 -7.83 -6.43
N THR A 59 -14.55 -7.66 -5.13
CA THR A 59 -15.10 -6.56 -4.34
C THR A 59 -14.51 -5.21 -4.77
N ILE A 60 -13.21 -5.14 -5.02
CA ILE A 60 -12.56 -3.93 -5.58
C ILE A 60 -13.15 -3.60 -6.95
N ALA A 61 -13.32 -4.60 -7.82
CA ALA A 61 -13.92 -4.41 -9.15
C ALA A 61 -15.36 -3.87 -9.09
N LYS A 62 -16.11 -4.22 -8.06
CA LYS A 62 -17.45 -3.66 -7.81
C LYS A 62 -17.42 -2.25 -7.22
N THR A 63 -16.39 -1.92 -6.45
CA THR A 63 -16.28 -0.67 -5.70
C THR A 63 -15.71 0.47 -6.54
N VAL A 64 -14.60 0.23 -7.23
CA VAL A 64 -13.91 1.22 -8.08
C VAL A 64 -14.68 1.48 -9.37
N LYS A 65 -14.82 2.77 -9.76
CA LYS A 65 -15.62 3.20 -10.93
C LYS A 65 -14.82 4.03 -11.94
N ASP A 66 -13.82 4.77 -11.49
CA ASP A 66 -13.11 5.78 -12.29
C ASP A 66 -11.73 5.31 -12.79
N CYS A 67 -11.35 4.05 -12.52
CA CYS A 67 -10.11 3.43 -12.98
C CYS A 67 -10.39 2.08 -13.64
N THR A 68 -9.46 1.64 -14.49
CA THR A 68 -9.39 0.24 -14.93
C THR A 68 -9.03 -0.65 -13.74
N VAL A 69 -9.70 -1.78 -13.56
CA VAL A 69 -9.36 -2.79 -12.56
C VAL A 69 -8.81 -4.03 -13.25
N ALA A 70 -7.57 -4.37 -12.91
CA ALA A 70 -6.85 -5.50 -13.48
C ALA A 70 -6.71 -6.67 -12.49
N SER A 71 -6.69 -7.89 -12.99
CA SER A 71 -6.26 -9.08 -12.25
C SER A 71 -5.16 -9.80 -13.00
N LEU A 72 -4.10 -10.16 -12.25
CA LEU A 72 -3.00 -10.96 -12.79
C LEU A 72 -3.46 -12.38 -13.11
N ALA A 73 -2.93 -12.97 -14.19
CA ALA A 73 -3.17 -14.34 -14.57
C ALA A 73 -1.94 -14.93 -15.27
N ARG A 74 -1.55 -16.15 -14.90
CA ARG A 74 -0.58 -16.91 -15.68
C ARG A 74 -1.20 -17.28 -17.03
N ALA A 75 -0.36 -17.48 -18.03
CA ALA A 75 -0.80 -17.90 -19.37
C ALA A 75 -1.36 -19.35 -19.36
N ASN A 76 -2.50 -19.56 -18.72
CA ASN A 76 -3.27 -20.81 -18.76
C ASN A 76 -4.78 -20.53 -18.59
N ILE A 77 -5.62 -21.42 -19.11
CA ILE A 77 -7.08 -21.24 -19.16
C ILE A 77 -7.67 -21.03 -17.76
N GLY A 78 -7.27 -21.85 -16.78
CA GLY A 78 -7.85 -21.78 -15.44
C GLY A 78 -7.60 -20.45 -14.70
N ASP A 79 -6.41 -19.86 -14.87
CA ASP A 79 -6.09 -18.55 -14.29
C ASP A 79 -6.85 -17.43 -15.02
N ILE A 80 -6.93 -17.50 -16.35
CA ILE A 80 -7.66 -16.52 -17.18
C ILE A 80 -9.15 -16.51 -16.83
N ASP A 81 -9.76 -17.69 -16.65
CA ASP A 81 -11.17 -17.80 -16.30
C ASP A 81 -11.46 -17.15 -14.93
N VAL A 82 -10.64 -17.46 -13.93
CA VAL A 82 -10.78 -16.91 -12.57
C VAL A 82 -10.53 -15.40 -12.57
N ALA A 83 -9.50 -14.92 -13.27
CA ALA A 83 -9.22 -13.49 -13.37
C ALA A 83 -10.38 -12.75 -14.04
N TRP A 84 -10.91 -13.28 -15.15
CA TRP A 84 -12.08 -12.69 -15.80
C TRP A 84 -13.30 -12.66 -14.89
N ASP A 85 -13.63 -13.78 -14.24
CA ASP A 85 -14.77 -13.87 -13.35
C ASP A 85 -14.68 -12.87 -12.19
N ALA A 86 -13.47 -12.59 -11.70
CA ALA A 86 -13.24 -11.62 -10.66
C ALA A 86 -13.42 -10.16 -11.14
N VAL A 87 -12.95 -9.81 -12.35
CA VAL A 87 -12.95 -8.41 -12.82
C VAL A 87 -14.10 -8.03 -13.75
N LYS A 88 -14.85 -8.98 -14.32
CA LYS A 88 -15.91 -8.72 -15.34
C LYS A 88 -17.01 -7.77 -14.86
N CYS A 89 -17.14 -7.55 -13.56
CA CYS A 89 -18.10 -6.60 -12.96
C CYS A 89 -17.54 -5.18 -12.83
N ALA A 90 -16.25 -4.95 -13.11
CA ALA A 90 -15.67 -3.62 -13.12
C ALA A 90 -16.24 -2.76 -14.25
N THR A 91 -16.18 -1.44 -14.08
CA THR A 91 -16.59 -0.49 -15.13
C THR A 91 -15.67 -0.61 -16.36
N ASP A 92 -14.38 -0.78 -16.14
CA ASP A 92 -13.36 -1.03 -17.17
C ASP A 92 -12.45 -2.17 -16.71
N PRO A 93 -12.75 -3.44 -17.07
CA PRO A 93 -11.96 -4.59 -16.65
C PRO A 93 -10.73 -4.80 -17.53
N ARG A 94 -9.63 -5.29 -16.93
CA ARG A 94 -8.43 -5.73 -17.63
C ARG A 94 -7.99 -7.12 -17.14
N ILE A 95 -7.57 -7.98 -18.05
CA ILE A 95 -6.83 -9.20 -17.72
C ILE A 95 -5.34 -8.92 -17.98
N HIS A 96 -4.51 -9.11 -16.96
CA HIS A 96 -3.06 -8.97 -17.05
C HIS A 96 -2.44 -10.36 -17.13
N LEU A 97 -2.00 -10.75 -18.33
CA LEU A 97 -1.37 -12.04 -18.59
C LEU A 97 0.14 -11.94 -18.53
N PHE A 98 0.80 -12.99 -18.05
CA PHE A 98 2.24 -13.09 -18.13
C PHE A 98 2.75 -14.49 -18.44
N ILE A 99 3.90 -14.54 -19.08
CA ILE A 99 4.74 -15.72 -19.25
C ILE A 99 6.21 -15.28 -19.33
N ALA A 100 7.10 -16.08 -18.75
CA ALA A 100 8.52 -15.76 -18.79
C ALA A 100 9.13 -16.01 -20.16
N THR A 101 10.05 -15.12 -20.57
CA THR A 101 10.70 -15.15 -21.89
C THR A 101 12.22 -15.29 -21.83
N SER A 102 12.82 -15.19 -20.62
CA SER A 102 14.26 -15.38 -20.46
C SER A 102 14.65 -16.86 -20.56
N PRO A 103 15.83 -17.16 -21.12
CA PRO A 103 16.35 -18.54 -21.18
C PRO A 103 16.35 -19.23 -19.82
N LEU A 104 16.76 -18.49 -18.78
CA LEU A 104 16.84 -18.99 -17.42
C LEU A 104 15.47 -19.43 -16.89
N HIS A 105 14.44 -18.61 -17.07
CA HIS A 105 13.09 -18.95 -16.62
C HIS A 105 12.42 -20.02 -17.50
N MET A 106 12.68 -20.03 -18.79
CA MET A 106 12.18 -21.09 -19.67
C MET A 106 12.72 -22.46 -19.26
N GLU A 107 14.02 -22.55 -18.96
CA GLU A 107 14.68 -23.80 -18.57
C GLU A 107 14.26 -24.26 -17.16
N TYR A 108 14.42 -23.41 -16.15
CA TYR A 108 14.31 -23.84 -14.75
C TYR A 108 12.90 -23.69 -14.15
N LYS A 109 12.15 -22.67 -14.56
CA LYS A 109 10.80 -22.38 -14.03
C LYS A 109 9.70 -22.99 -14.86
N LEU A 110 9.69 -22.72 -16.18
CA LEU A 110 8.62 -23.16 -17.07
C LEU A 110 8.84 -24.57 -17.58
N LYS A 111 10.11 -25.02 -17.74
CA LYS A 111 10.51 -26.27 -18.40
C LYS A 111 9.90 -26.38 -19.80
N MET A 112 9.99 -25.29 -20.56
CA MET A 112 9.43 -25.14 -21.91
C MET A 112 10.50 -24.65 -22.88
N THR A 113 10.38 -25.11 -24.14
CA THR A 113 11.18 -24.58 -25.23
C THR A 113 10.68 -23.19 -25.66
N PRO A 114 11.50 -22.36 -26.36
CA PRO A 114 11.06 -21.08 -26.90
C PRO A 114 9.81 -21.23 -27.80
N GLU A 115 9.74 -22.27 -28.61
CA GLU A 115 8.60 -22.56 -29.51
C GLU A 115 7.32 -22.80 -28.69
N GLN A 116 7.41 -23.58 -27.62
CA GLN A 116 6.28 -23.84 -26.72
C GLN A 116 5.80 -22.58 -26.01
N VAL A 117 6.71 -21.67 -25.58
CA VAL A 117 6.37 -20.38 -25.01
C VAL A 117 5.64 -19.52 -26.04
N LEU A 118 6.12 -19.45 -27.27
CA LEU A 118 5.51 -18.69 -28.36
C LEU A 118 4.09 -19.21 -28.68
N GLU A 119 3.91 -20.51 -28.84
CA GLU A 119 2.61 -21.14 -29.08
C GLU A 119 1.63 -20.88 -27.93
N LYS A 120 2.10 -21.03 -26.70
CA LYS A 120 1.30 -20.80 -25.51
C LYS A 120 0.88 -19.33 -25.38
N THR A 121 1.77 -18.38 -25.67
CA THR A 121 1.45 -16.95 -25.72
C THR A 121 0.31 -16.70 -26.71
N ALA A 122 0.45 -17.13 -27.96
CA ALA A 122 -0.57 -16.94 -28.98
C ALA A 122 -1.93 -17.54 -28.57
N ALA A 123 -1.93 -18.77 -28.07
CA ALA A 123 -3.16 -19.45 -27.66
C ALA A 123 -3.84 -18.77 -26.45
N MET A 124 -3.08 -18.38 -25.44
CA MET A 124 -3.66 -17.83 -24.20
C MET A 124 -4.11 -16.39 -24.37
N VAL A 125 -3.39 -15.57 -25.13
CA VAL A 125 -3.84 -14.20 -25.45
C VAL A 125 -5.10 -14.26 -26.32
N ALA A 126 -5.16 -15.13 -27.33
CA ALA A 126 -6.36 -15.34 -28.14
C ALA A 126 -7.54 -15.86 -27.32
N TYR A 127 -7.30 -16.64 -26.28
CA TYR A 127 -8.35 -17.10 -25.38
C TYR A 127 -8.86 -15.96 -24.51
N ALA A 128 -7.97 -15.18 -23.90
CA ALA A 128 -8.34 -14.04 -23.03
C ALA A 128 -9.05 -12.92 -23.80
N SER A 129 -8.62 -12.63 -25.05
CA SER A 129 -9.22 -11.57 -25.89
C SER A 129 -10.67 -11.86 -26.30
N LYS A 130 -11.13 -13.13 -26.26
CA LYS A 130 -12.53 -13.49 -26.43
C LYS A 130 -13.41 -13.13 -25.23
N LYS A 131 -12.80 -12.93 -24.06
CA LYS A 131 -13.50 -12.56 -22.81
C LYS A 131 -13.43 -11.07 -22.52
N CYS A 132 -12.27 -10.48 -22.72
CA CYS A 132 -11.96 -9.10 -22.40
C CYS A 132 -11.23 -8.44 -23.57
N SER A 133 -11.64 -7.22 -23.95
CA SER A 133 -10.97 -6.44 -25.01
C SER A 133 -9.72 -5.71 -24.52
N ASN A 134 -9.55 -5.55 -23.22
CA ASN A 134 -8.43 -4.87 -22.61
C ASN A 134 -7.47 -5.92 -22.00
N ILE A 135 -6.47 -6.32 -22.78
CA ILE A 135 -5.49 -7.36 -22.39
C ILE A 135 -4.11 -6.72 -22.28
N GLU A 136 -3.54 -6.78 -21.10
CA GLU A 136 -2.12 -6.54 -20.88
C GLU A 136 -1.35 -7.85 -20.89
N PHE A 137 -0.21 -7.85 -21.59
CA PHE A 137 0.65 -9.01 -21.69
C PHE A 137 2.08 -8.65 -21.27
N SER A 138 2.58 -9.33 -20.24
CA SER A 138 3.94 -9.18 -19.70
C SER A 138 4.87 -10.30 -20.16
N CYS A 139 6.00 -9.91 -20.74
CA CYS A 139 7.16 -10.79 -20.98
C CYS A 139 7.98 -10.89 -19.69
N GLU A 140 7.61 -11.75 -18.74
CA GLU A 140 8.33 -11.85 -17.46
C GLU A 140 9.82 -12.06 -17.70
N ASP A 141 10.65 -11.32 -16.94
CA ASP A 141 12.11 -11.30 -17.05
C ASP A 141 12.61 -10.77 -18.41
N ALA A 142 11.93 -9.75 -18.94
CA ALA A 142 12.19 -9.17 -20.26
C ALA A 142 13.64 -8.65 -20.42
N THR A 143 14.18 -8.04 -19.36
CA THR A 143 15.54 -7.43 -19.41
C THR A 143 16.66 -8.46 -19.53
N ARG A 144 16.41 -9.73 -19.20
CA ARG A 144 17.34 -10.86 -19.40
C ARG A 144 16.95 -11.79 -20.55
N SER A 145 15.95 -11.43 -21.32
CA SER A 145 15.48 -12.20 -22.49
C SER A 145 16.29 -11.88 -23.75
N ASP A 146 16.37 -12.85 -24.66
CA ASP A 146 16.83 -12.57 -26.03
C ASP A 146 15.83 -11.66 -26.74
N TRP A 147 16.28 -10.52 -27.22
CA TRP A 147 15.41 -9.50 -27.81
C TRP A 147 14.73 -9.96 -29.10
N ALA A 148 15.42 -10.76 -29.91
CA ALA A 148 14.86 -11.26 -31.18
C ALA A 148 13.78 -12.31 -30.94
N PHE A 149 13.96 -13.18 -29.92
CA PHE A 149 12.94 -14.11 -29.49
C PHE A 149 11.75 -13.37 -28.86
N MET A 150 12.01 -12.43 -27.93
CA MET A 150 10.97 -11.67 -27.27
C MET A 150 10.15 -10.85 -28.28
N ALA A 151 10.76 -10.30 -29.33
CA ALA A 151 10.04 -9.62 -30.40
C ALA A 151 9.00 -10.54 -31.09
N LYS A 152 9.33 -11.83 -31.30
CA LYS A 152 8.38 -12.80 -31.84
C LYS A 152 7.23 -13.08 -30.86
N VAL A 153 7.52 -13.17 -29.56
CA VAL A 153 6.51 -13.37 -28.52
C VAL A 153 5.56 -12.15 -28.44
N VAL A 154 6.11 -10.94 -28.46
CA VAL A 154 5.33 -9.68 -28.46
C VAL A 154 4.47 -9.59 -29.73
N GLU A 155 5.02 -9.88 -30.91
CA GLU A 155 4.25 -9.93 -32.16
C GLU A 155 3.08 -10.91 -32.08
N ALA A 156 3.32 -12.10 -31.51
CA ALA A 156 2.27 -13.10 -31.32
C ALA A 156 1.18 -12.59 -30.34
N ALA A 157 1.56 -11.94 -29.25
CA ALA A 157 0.61 -11.35 -28.31
C ALA A 157 -0.25 -10.27 -28.99
N ILE A 158 0.36 -9.34 -29.72
CA ILE A 158 -0.34 -8.27 -30.45
C ILE A 158 -1.33 -8.85 -31.49
N LYS A 159 -0.88 -9.80 -32.29
CA LYS A 159 -1.72 -10.46 -33.31
C LYS A 159 -2.95 -11.16 -32.72
N ASN A 160 -2.85 -11.60 -31.48
CA ASN A 160 -3.91 -12.34 -30.78
C ASN A 160 -4.75 -11.46 -29.81
N GLY A 161 -4.53 -10.13 -29.79
CA GLY A 161 -5.43 -9.19 -29.13
C GLY A 161 -4.90 -8.53 -27.87
N ALA A 162 -3.60 -8.62 -27.58
CA ALA A 162 -2.99 -7.78 -26.54
C ALA A 162 -3.08 -6.30 -26.93
N THR A 163 -3.47 -5.45 -25.98
CA THR A 163 -3.60 -4.00 -26.15
C THR A 163 -2.50 -3.23 -25.45
N VAL A 164 -1.89 -3.84 -24.43
CA VAL A 164 -0.72 -3.33 -23.72
C VAL A 164 0.34 -4.42 -23.66
N ILE A 165 1.60 -4.05 -23.91
CA ILE A 165 2.76 -4.92 -23.79
C ILE A 165 3.64 -4.39 -22.68
N ASN A 166 3.80 -5.15 -21.62
CA ASN A 166 4.66 -4.81 -20.49
C ASN A 166 6.00 -5.56 -20.58
N LEU A 167 7.09 -4.83 -20.37
CA LEU A 167 8.46 -5.32 -20.41
C LEU A 167 9.11 -5.16 -19.04
N PRO A 168 8.98 -6.14 -18.13
CA PRO A 168 9.44 -6.01 -16.77
C PRO A 168 10.93 -6.28 -16.59
N ASP A 169 11.56 -5.43 -15.76
CA ASP A 169 12.84 -5.68 -15.10
C ASP A 169 12.57 -6.44 -13.79
N THR A 170 12.27 -7.72 -13.93
CA THR A 170 11.75 -8.57 -12.86
C THR A 170 12.71 -8.72 -11.68
N VAL A 171 14.00 -8.57 -11.89
CA VAL A 171 15.03 -8.75 -10.86
C VAL A 171 15.82 -7.46 -10.56
N GLY A 172 15.36 -6.32 -11.06
CA GLY A 172 15.99 -5.02 -10.81
C GLY A 172 17.44 -4.94 -11.29
N TYR A 173 17.72 -5.54 -12.43
CA TYR A 173 19.06 -5.81 -12.95
C TYR A 173 19.53 -4.79 -13.99
N THR A 174 18.59 -4.19 -14.75
CA THR A 174 18.92 -3.36 -15.91
C THR A 174 19.31 -1.93 -15.52
N THR A 175 19.96 -1.24 -16.44
CA THR A 175 20.31 0.18 -16.34
C THR A 175 19.34 1.04 -17.16
N PRO A 176 19.27 2.38 -16.91
CA PRO A 176 18.37 3.26 -17.67
C PRO A 176 18.58 3.23 -19.18
N ASP A 177 19.84 3.21 -19.65
CA ASP A 177 20.13 3.18 -21.09
C ASP A 177 19.69 1.85 -21.73
N GLU A 178 19.86 0.73 -21.03
CA GLU A 178 19.41 -0.59 -21.49
C GLU A 178 17.88 -0.66 -21.54
N MET A 179 17.17 -0.17 -20.52
CA MET A 179 15.71 -0.14 -20.51
C MET A 179 15.17 0.72 -21.67
N ARG A 180 15.75 1.89 -21.88
CA ARG A 180 15.39 2.76 -23.01
C ARG A 180 15.59 2.04 -24.34
N ALA A 181 16.78 1.46 -24.55
CA ALA A 181 17.12 0.76 -25.78
C ALA A 181 16.19 -0.44 -26.04
N LEU A 182 15.80 -1.18 -24.99
CA LEU A 182 14.86 -2.28 -25.07
C LEU A 182 13.50 -1.83 -25.60
N ILE A 183 12.93 -0.76 -25.03
CA ILE A 183 11.63 -0.20 -25.48
C ILE A 183 11.73 0.29 -26.92
N GLU A 184 12.78 1.07 -27.26
CA GLU A 184 13.01 1.55 -28.61
C GLU A 184 13.13 0.40 -29.61
N TYR A 185 13.88 -0.66 -29.26
CA TYR A 185 14.02 -1.86 -30.08
C TYR A 185 12.69 -2.55 -30.38
N MET A 186 11.86 -2.75 -29.35
CA MET A 186 10.56 -3.41 -29.52
C MET A 186 9.61 -2.59 -30.38
N ILE A 187 9.55 -1.27 -30.17
CA ILE A 187 8.72 -0.38 -30.99
C ILE A 187 9.12 -0.41 -32.45
N GLN A 188 10.42 -0.46 -32.74
CA GLN A 188 10.96 -0.41 -34.09
C GLN A 188 10.90 -1.75 -34.83
N ASN A 189 11.05 -2.86 -34.13
CA ASN A 189 11.27 -4.17 -34.76
C ASN A 189 10.05 -5.12 -34.66
N VAL A 190 9.04 -4.79 -33.84
CA VAL A 190 7.86 -5.66 -33.71
C VAL A 190 6.73 -5.18 -34.63
N PRO A 191 6.27 -6.02 -35.59
CA PRO A 191 5.12 -5.68 -36.42
C PRO A 191 3.85 -5.47 -35.57
N GLY A 192 3.17 -4.35 -35.77
CA GLY A 192 1.95 -4.01 -35.06
C GLY A 192 2.16 -3.16 -33.78
N SER A 193 3.39 -2.83 -33.41
CA SER A 193 3.71 -1.98 -32.24
C SER A 193 2.91 -0.69 -32.17
N ALA A 194 2.61 -0.06 -33.30
CA ALA A 194 1.79 1.15 -33.35
C ALA A 194 0.33 0.96 -32.91
N LYS A 195 -0.13 -0.27 -32.68
CA LYS A 195 -1.51 -0.59 -32.27
C LYS A 195 -1.64 -0.83 -30.78
N VAL A 196 -0.54 -0.88 -30.05
CA VAL A 196 -0.49 -1.20 -28.62
C VAL A 196 0.27 -0.13 -27.86
N GLU A 197 0.03 -0.06 -26.56
CA GLU A 197 0.85 0.72 -25.63
C GLU A 197 1.95 -0.17 -25.04
N TYR A 198 3.16 0.40 -24.91
CA TYR A 198 4.22 -0.26 -24.15
C TYR A 198 4.20 0.21 -22.70
N SER A 199 4.42 -0.74 -21.81
CA SER A 199 4.50 -0.56 -20.36
C SER A 199 5.86 -1.01 -19.85
N VAL A 200 6.29 -0.41 -18.75
CA VAL A 200 7.48 -0.81 -18.00
C VAL A 200 7.11 -1.12 -16.56
N HIS A 201 7.76 -2.14 -16.00
CA HIS A 201 7.68 -2.55 -14.61
C HIS A 201 9.10 -2.78 -14.12
N CYS A 202 9.56 -2.04 -13.11
CA CYS A 202 10.96 -2.11 -12.68
C CYS A 202 11.06 -2.38 -11.18
N HIS A 203 11.77 -3.47 -10.82
CA HIS A 203 12.20 -3.70 -9.45
C HIS A 203 13.43 -2.88 -9.08
N ASN A 204 13.65 -2.68 -7.77
CA ASN A 204 14.58 -1.69 -7.25
C ASN A 204 15.85 -2.29 -6.62
N ASP A 205 16.24 -3.50 -7.00
CA ASP A 205 17.35 -4.24 -6.39
C ASP A 205 18.69 -3.48 -6.49
N LEU A 206 18.90 -2.75 -7.58
CA LEU A 206 20.07 -1.87 -7.76
C LEU A 206 19.78 -0.38 -7.45
N GLY A 207 18.59 -0.05 -6.92
CA GLY A 207 18.21 1.34 -6.62
C GLY A 207 17.89 2.19 -7.86
N MET A 208 17.57 1.56 -9.00
CA MET A 208 17.37 2.25 -10.29
C MET A 208 15.94 2.18 -10.84
N ALA A 209 14.99 1.62 -10.11
CA ALA A 209 13.64 1.38 -10.62
C ALA A 209 12.98 2.64 -11.20
N VAL A 210 13.02 3.76 -10.48
CA VAL A 210 12.46 5.04 -10.95
C VAL A 210 13.20 5.54 -12.18
N ALA A 211 14.52 5.47 -12.18
CA ALA A 211 15.34 5.91 -13.32
C ALA A 211 15.08 5.05 -14.56
N ASN A 212 14.96 3.72 -14.38
CA ASN A 212 14.65 2.79 -15.46
C ASN A 212 13.24 3.05 -16.03
N SER A 213 12.25 3.29 -15.18
CA SER A 213 10.88 3.60 -15.63
C SER A 213 10.82 4.91 -16.42
N LEU A 214 11.51 5.95 -15.98
CA LEU A 214 11.62 7.21 -16.71
C LEU A 214 12.35 7.03 -18.06
N ALA A 215 13.41 6.22 -18.08
CA ALA A 215 14.12 5.88 -19.31
C ALA A 215 13.25 5.09 -20.30
N GLY A 216 12.42 4.17 -19.80
CA GLY A 216 11.43 3.47 -20.61
C GLY A 216 10.42 4.40 -21.26
N VAL A 217 9.93 5.43 -20.52
CA VAL A 217 9.06 6.47 -21.07
C VAL A 217 9.77 7.27 -22.16
N MET A 218 11.04 7.61 -21.96
CA MET A 218 11.86 8.28 -22.99
C MET A 218 12.06 7.38 -24.22
N GLY A 219 12.12 6.06 -24.05
CA GLY A 219 12.17 5.07 -25.12
C GLY A 219 10.85 4.89 -25.87
N GLY A 220 9.74 5.43 -25.36
CA GLY A 220 8.43 5.38 -26.01
C GLY A 220 7.34 4.62 -25.23
N ALA A 221 7.61 4.11 -24.03
CA ALA A 221 6.57 3.54 -23.17
C ALA A 221 5.50 4.59 -22.80
N ARG A 222 4.27 4.16 -22.63
CA ARG A 222 3.12 5.01 -22.29
C ARG A 222 2.38 4.56 -21.03
N GLN A 223 2.85 3.50 -20.40
CA GLN A 223 2.38 3.05 -19.10
C GLN A 223 3.58 2.76 -18.20
N ILE A 224 3.46 3.08 -16.91
CA ILE A 224 4.41 2.72 -15.86
C ILE A 224 3.65 1.91 -14.82
N GLU A 225 4.10 0.69 -14.56
CA GLU A 225 3.70 -0.07 -13.38
C GLU A 225 4.56 0.39 -12.19
N CYS A 226 3.91 0.71 -11.09
CA CYS A 226 4.56 1.22 -9.89
C CYS A 226 3.73 0.90 -8.65
N THR A 227 4.26 1.18 -7.48
CA THR A 227 3.54 1.00 -6.21
C THR A 227 3.65 2.24 -5.34
N VAL A 228 2.65 2.49 -4.53
CA VAL A 228 2.77 3.50 -3.47
C VAL A 228 3.93 3.13 -2.57
N ASN A 229 4.78 4.10 -2.25
CA ASN A 229 5.99 3.95 -1.44
C ASN A 229 7.09 3.05 -2.03
N GLY A 230 6.92 2.56 -3.26
CA GLY A 230 7.84 1.62 -3.87
C GLY A 230 7.78 0.21 -3.25
N LEU A 231 6.66 -0.16 -2.63
CA LEU A 231 6.48 -1.50 -2.06
C LEU A 231 6.63 -2.59 -3.12
N GLY A 232 7.12 -3.75 -2.74
CA GLY A 232 7.27 -4.91 -3.63
C GLY A 232 8.29 -5.90 -3.14
N GLU A 233 8.40 -6.99 -3.88
CA GLU A 233 9.36 -8.06 -3.59
C GLU A 233 10.79 -7.52 -3.43
N ARG A 234 11.55 -8.11 -2.51
CA ARG A 234 12.97 -7.84 -2.23
C ARG A 234 13.24 -6.37 -1.87
N ALA A 235 13.75 -5.54 -2.81
CA ALA A 235 14.04 -4.12 -2.62
C ALA A 235 12.90 -3.19 -3.08
N GLY A 236 11.76 -3.76 -3.52
CA GLY A 236 10.59 -3.02 -3.94
C GLY A 236 10.53 -2.75 -5.43
N ASN A 237 9.54 -1.93 -5.80
CA ASN A 237 9.21 -1.52 -7.16
C ASN A 237 9.54 -0.03 -7.41
N THR A 238 9.27 0.42 -8.62
CA THR A 238 9.20 1.86 -8.92
C THR A 238 8.23 2.53 -7.95
N SER A 239 8.72 3.54 -7.25
CA SER A 239 7.93 4.35 -6.32
C SER A 239 7.01 5.30 -7.10
N LEU A 240 5.69 5.19 -6.90
CA LEU A 240 4.67 5.98 -7.60
C LEU A 240 4.90 7.48 -7.42
N GLU A 241 5.08 7.92 -6.16
CA GLU A 241 5.28 9.32 -5.82
C GLU A 241 6.54 9.89 -6.47
N GLU A 242 7.61 9.10 -6.53
CA GLU A 242 8.88 9.54 -7.07
C GLU A 242 8.83 9.68 -8.60
N VAL A 243 8.30 8.67 -9.30
CA VAL A 243 8.25 8.69 -10.78
C VAL A 243 7.29 9.77 -11.28
N VAL A 244 6.13 9.95 -10.61
CA VAL A 244 5.14 10.97 -10.99
C VAL A 244 5.67 12.38 -10.75
N MET A 245 6.26 12.62 -9.57
CA MET A 245 6.80 13.95 -9.25
C MET A 245 8.05 14.30 -10.06
N ALA A 246 8.87 13.30 -10.43
CA ALA A 246 9.98 13.52 -11.37
C ALA A 246 9.46 14.01 -12.74
N MET A 247 8.45 13.36 -13.31
CA MET A 247 7.84 13.80 -14.58
C MET A 247 7.21 15.18 -14.44
N ARG A 248 6.50 15.45 -13.35
CA ARG A 248 5.84 16.73 -13.08
C ARG A 248 6.86 17.89 -13.02
N THR A 249 7.92 17.69 -12.24
CA THR A 249 8.99 18.68 -12.06
C THR A 249 9.80 18.90 -13.33
N ARG A 250 10.01 17.86 -14.12
CA ARG A 250 10.81 17.91 -15.36
C ARG A 250 9.91 17.85 -16.60
N SER A 251 8.80 18.57 -16.60
CA SER A 251 7.81 18.62 -17.70
C SER A 251 8.40 18.99 -19.06
N GLY A 252 9.51 19.74 -19.09
CA GLY A 252 10.24 20.05 -20.32
C GLY A 252 10.93 18.82 -20.95
N ILE A 253 11.25 17.78 -20.16
CA ILE A 253 11.77 16.49 -20.63
C ILE A 253 10.64 15.49 -20.87
N PHE A 254 9.63 15.52 -20.00
CA PHE A 254 8.45 14.65 -20.04
C PHE A 254 7.18 15.43 -20.40
N PRO A 255 6.94 15.76 -21.68
CA PRO A 255 5.78 16.54 -22.09
C PRO A 255 4.46 15.79 -21.88
N ASN A 256 4.49 14.46 -21.95
CA ASN A 256 3.33 13.59 -21.75
C ASN A 256 3.16 13.30 -20.25
N GLN A 257 2.28 14.05 -19.59
CA GLN A 257 2.08 13.98 -18.15
C GLN A 257 1.01 12.95 -17.76
N PRO A 258 1.13 12.30 -16.59
CA PRO A 258 0.03 11.52 -16.02
C PRO A 258 -1.14 12.42 -15.59
N ARG A 259 -2.35 11.86 -15.56
CA ARG A 259 -3.54 12.58 -15.06
C ARG A 259 -3.63 12.63 -13.52
N LEU A 260 -2.73 11.98 -12.83
CA LEU A 260 -2.74 11.76 -11.40
C LEU A 260 -2.87 13.08 -10.61
N ASP A 261 -3.73 13.08 -9.60
CA ASP A 261 -3.87 14.18 -8.64
C ASP A 261 -2.76 14.08 -7.58
N THR A 262 -1.69 14.84 -7.76
CA THR A 262 -0.52 14.79 -6.91
C THR A 262 -0.80 15.24 -5.47
N THR A 263 -1.86 16.03 -5.23
CA THR A 263 -2.23 16.48 -3.88
C THR A 263 -2.75 15.33 -2.98
N GLN A 264 -3.00 14.15 -3.54
CA GLN A 264 -3.38 12.95 -2.79
C GLN A 264 -2.20 12.05 -2.42
N ILE A 265 -0.99 12.33 -2.95
CA ILE A 265 0.20 11.47 -2.80
C ILE A 265 0.55 11.24 -1.32
N TYR A 266 0.71 12.31 -0.55
CA TYR A 266 1.12 12.22 0.85
C TYR A 266 0.11 11.42 1.68
N ARG A 267 -1.18 11.65 1.46
CA ARG A 267 -2.25 10.90 2.12
C ARG A 267 -2.21 9.41 1.75
N ALA A 268 -2.09 9.08 0.47
CA ALA A 268 -2.02 7.69 0.01
C ALA A 268 -0.81 6.98 0.61
N SER A 269 0.36 7.63 0.60
CA SER A 269 1.57 7.11 1.23
C SER A 269 1.37 6.80 2.72
N LYS A 270 0.81 7.75 3.47
CA LYS A 270 0.52 7.55 4.90
C LYS A 270 -0.48 6.42 5.15
N THR A 271 -1.56 6.37 4.38
CA THR A 271 -2.57 5.31 4.50
C THR A 271 -1.94 3.94 4.30
N VAL A 272 -1.15 3.76 3.24
CA VAL A 272 -0.50 2.47 2.96
C VAL A 272 0.48 2.10 4.07
N TYR A 273 1.39 3.01 4.48
CA TYR A 273 2.31 2.74 5.60
C TYR A 273 1.57 2.40 6.89
N SER A 274 0.48 3.11 7.19
CA SER A 274 -0.35 2.86 8.36
C SER A 274 -0.98 1.48 8.34
N ILE A 275 -1.50 1.03 7.18
CA ILE A 275 -2.13 -0.28 7.01
C ILE A 275 -1.11 -1.41 7.21
N ILE A 276 0.07 -1.30 6.59
CA ILE A 276 1.11 -2.34 6.70
C ILE A 276 1.91 -2.27 8.00
N GLY A 277 1.60 -1.32 8.89
CA GLY A 277 2.28 -1.18 10.18
C GLY A 277 3.72 -0.69 10.08
N GLN A 278 4.03 0.17 9.10
CA GLN A 278 5.36 0.75 8.89
C GLN A 278 5.28 2.28 8.87
N THR A 279 6.44 2.93 8.89
CA THR A 279 6.57 4.38 8.72
C THR A 279 7.51 4.69 7.58
N ALA A 280 7.28 5.83 6.91
CA ALA A 280 8.20 6.31 5.89
C ALA A 280 9.59 6.56 6.49
N PRO A 281 10.68 6.12 5.84
CA PRO A 281 12.02 6.59 6.18
C PRO A 281 12.05 8.12 6.18
N LEU A 282 12.74 8.73 7.15
CA LEU A 282 12.75 10.19 7.31
C LEU A 282 13.19 10.93 6.04
N ASN A 283 14.14 10.36 5.31
CA ASN A 283 14.69 10.91 4.06
C ASN A 283 14.06 10.31 2.80
N LYS A 284 12.92 9.60 2.90
CA LYS A 284 12.24 9.10 1.70
C LYS A 284 11.89 10.28 0.78
N PRO A 285 12.26 10.22 -0.53
CA PRO A 285 11.88 11.28 -1.44
C PRO A 285 10.36 11.54 -1.43
N ILE A 286 9.97 12.78 -1.60
CA ILE A 286 8.58 13.26 -1.76
C ILE A 286 7.73 13.17 -0.48
N VAL A 287 7.72 12.05 0.23
CA VAL A 287 6.78 11.77 1.33
C VAL A 287 7.45 11.62 2.70
N GLY A 288 8.77 11.57 2.76
CA GLY A 288 9.51 11.48 4.02
C GLY A 288 9.42 12.80 4.82
N ARG A 289 9.47 12.70 6.14
CA ARG A 289 9.38 13.87 7.05
C ARG A 289 10.39 14.96 6.70
N ASN A 290 11.61 14.59 6.30
CA ASN A 290 12.69 15.53 6.00
C ASN A 290 12.65 16.08 4.56
N ALA A 291 11.73 15.62 3.71
CA ALA A 291 11.72 15.97 2.29
C ALA A 291 11.61 17.48 2.02
N PHE A 292 11.04 18.24 2.97
CA PHE A 292 10.81 19.68 2.87
C PHE A 292 11.43 20.46 4.05
N LEU A 293 12.39 19.87 4.77
CA LEU A 293 13.05 20.50 5.92
C LEU A 293 14.48 20.89 5.60
N HIS A 294 14.91 22.05 6.10
CA HIS A 294 16.24 22.59 5.97
C HIS A 294 16.82 22.92 7.34
N GLU A 295 17.92 22.27 7.72
CA GLU A 295 18.63 22.53 8.98
C GLU A 295 19.85 23.44 8.78
N SER A 296 20.54 23.33 7.65
CA SER A 296 21.73 24.15 7.34
C SER A 296 21.37 25.63 7.23
N GLY A 297 22.09 26.48 7.98
CA GLY A 297 21.89 27.95 7.94
C GLY A 297 22.06 28.57 6.55
N ILE A 298 22.93 28.02 5.69
CA ILE A 298 23.11 28.47 4.29
C ILE A 298 21.83 28.15 3.48
N HIS A 299 21.26 26.96 3.66
CA HIS A 299 20.02 26.58 2.99
C HIS A 299 18.85 27.43 3.49
N GLN A 300 18.70 27.61 4.82
CA GLN A 300 17.64 28.43 5.40
C GLN A 300 17.71 29.88 4.89
N HIS A 301 18.91 30.45 4.82
CA HIS A 301 19.08 31.81 4.27
C HIS A 301 18.67 31.87 2.78
N GLY A 302 19.04 30.88 2.00
CA GLY A 302 18.64 30.80 0.58
C GLY A 302 17.12 30.72 0.43
N VAL A 303 16.47 29.79 1.16
CA VAL A 303 15.01 29.59 1.11
C VAL A 303 14.23 30.82 1.57
N LEU A 304 14.69 31.53 2.63
CA LEU A 304 14.08 32.77 3.08
C LEU A 304 14.12 33.87 2.02
N ASN A 305 15.17 33.93 1.21
CA ASN A 305 15.26 34.89 0.12
C ASN A 305 14.44 34.46 -1.12
N ASN A 306 14.53 33.19 -1.49
CA ASN A 306 13.73 32.58 -2.55
C ASN A 306 13.73 31.06 -2.39
N ARG A 307 12.55 30.46 -2.19
CA ARG A 307 12.40 28.99 -2.03
C ARG A 307 13.03 28.19 -3.17
N LEU A 308 12.98 28.69 -4.39
CA LEU A 308 13.56 28.03 -5.59
C LEU A 308 15.08 27.85 -5.53
N THR A 309 15.78 28.48 -4.55
CA THR A 309 17.23 28.27 -4.38
C THR A 309 17.57 26.84 -3.96
N TYR A 310 16.69 26.17 -3.20
CA TYR A 310 16.91 24.83 -2.67
C TYR A 310 15.69 23.90 -2.77
N GLU A 311 14.54 24.39 -3.23
CA GLU A 311 13.30 23.63 -3.35
C GLU A 311 12.88 23.52 -4.81
N ILE A 312 12.72 22.30 -5.31
CA ILE A 312 12.19 21.98 -6.65
C ILE A 312 10.69 21.62 -6.61
N LEU A 313 10.16 21.40 -5.41
CA LEU A 313 8.78 21.03 -5.12
C LEU A 313 8.30 21.82 -3.90
N THR A 314 6.99 22.01 -3.78
CA THR A 314 6.40 22.59 -2.58
C THR A 314 5.62 21.51 -1.80
N PRO A 315 5.51 21.61 -0.46
CA PRO A 315 4.70 20.68 0.32
C PRO A 315 3.28 20.54 -0.21
N GLU A 316 2.66 21.64 -0.62
CA GLU A 316 1.29 21.68 -1.15
C GLU A 316 1.15 20.88 -2.45
N SER A 317 2.21 20.82 -3.26
CA SER A 317 2.19 20.09 -4.53
C SER A 317 1.96 18.58 -4.38
N VAL A 318 2.21 18.06 -3.17
CA VAL A 318 2.03 16.64 -2.82
C VAL A 318 0.96 16.42 -1.76
N GLY A 319 0.24 17.48 -1.37
CA GLY A 319 -0.86 17.44 -0.41
C GLY A 319 -0.47 17.66 1.05
N ILE A 320 0.78 18.07 1.30
CA ILE A 320 1.19 18.51 2.64
C ILE A 320 0.79 19.98 2.80
N GLN A 321 -0.08 20.25 3.77
CA GLN A 321 -0.49 21.63 4.05
C GLN A 321 0.33 22.21 5.19
N VAL A 322 0.97 23.34 4.93
CA VAL A 322 1.62 24.14 5.97
C VAL A 322 0.57 25.07 6.57
N SER A 323 0.11 24.80 7.77
CA SER A 323 -0.91 25.62 8.45
C SER A 323 -0.33 26.44 9.58
N ASN A 324 -0.82 27.68 9.66
CA ASN A 324 -0.55 28.58 10.79
C ASN A 324 -1.61 28.50 11.90
N ILE A 325 -2.59 27.61 11.80
CA ILE A 325 -3.65 27.46 12.82
C ILE A 325 -3.22 26.38 13.80
N VAL A 326 -2.96 26.75 15.02
CA VAL A 326 -2.71 25.84 16.14
C VAL A 326 -4.05 25.50 16.77
N LEU A 327 -4.45 24.23 16.71
CA LEU A 327 -5.62 23.73 17.42
C LEU A 327 -5.23 23.34 18.86
N GLY A 328 -6.11 23.59 19.80
CA GLY A 328 -5.88 23.33 21.21
C GLY A 328 -7.17 23.21 22.02
N LYS A 329 -7.04 23.19 23.36
CA LYS A 329 -8.16 22.98 24.30
C LYS A 329 -9.37 23.90 24.06
N HIS A 330 -9.17 25.09 23.56
CA HIS A 330 -10.25 26.08 23.30
C HIS A 330 -10.81 26.01 21.89
N SER A 331 -10.26 25.18 21.01
CA SER A 331 -10.77 25.01 19.63
C SER A 331 -12.12 24.30 19.63
N GLY A 332 -13.06 24.85 18.85
CA GLY A 332 -14.39 24.27 18.65
C GLY A 332 -14.38 23.15 17.59
N LYS A 333 -15.48 22.38 17.54
CA LYS A 333 -15.65 21.27 16.60
C LYS A 333 -15.53 21.73 15.13
N HIS A 334 -16.05 22.91 14.81
CA HIS A 334 -15.97 23.47 13.46
C HIS A 334 -14.53 23.76 13.01
N ALA A 335 -13.70 24.34 13.91
CA ALA A 335 -12.28 24.57 13.60
C ALA A 335 -11.49 23.25 13.43
N PHE A 336 -11.87 22.22 14.18
CA PHE A 336 -11.30 20.87 14.02
C PHE A 336 -11.74 20.23 12.69
N GLU A 337 -13.01 20.35 12.31
CA GLU A 337 -13.56 19.91 11.04
C GLU A 337 -12.87 20.61 9.85
N ASP A 338 -12.78 21.94 9.89
CA ASP A 338 -12.07 22.72 8.87
C ASP A 338 -10.62 22.26 8.72
N ARG A 339 -9.95 21.93 9.85
CA ARG A 339 -8.59 21.43 9.82
C ARG A 339 -8.50 20.05 9.22
N LEU A 340 -9.45 19.16 9.52
CA LEU A 340 -9.53 17.84 8.89
C LEU A 340 -9.71 17.95 7.38
N VAL A 341 -10.60 18.82 6.91
CA VAL A 341 -10.80 19.09 5.48
C VAL A 341 -9.50 19.59 4.85
N GLN A 342 -8.79 20.50 5.50
CA GLN A 342 -7.48 20.97 5.04
C GLN A 342 -6.44 19.83 4.96
N LEU A 343 -6.44 18.90 5.91
CA LEU A 343 -5.59 17.70 5.90
C LEU A 343 -6.08 16.62 4.92
N GLY A 344 -7.17 16.90 4.19
CA GLY A 344 -7.71 16.01 3.15
C GLY A 344 -8.64 14.91 3.68
N TYR A 345 -9.12 15.02 4.93
CA TYR A 345 -10.07 14.08 5.52
C TYR A 345 -11.48 14.64 5.46
N GLN A 346 -12.43 13.80 5.02
CA GLN A 346 -13.87 14.06 5.10
C GLN A 346 -14.49 12.92 5.90
N LEU A 347 -15.01 13.24 7.07
CA LEU A 347 -15.58 12.28 8.01
C LEU A 347 -17.10 12.45 8.07
N GLU A 348 -17.80 11.35 8.28
CA GLU A 348 -19.25 11.38 8.58
C GLU A 348 -19.49 11.99 9.97
N ALA A 349 -20.69 12.50 10.22
CA ALA A 349 -21.01 13.29 11.43
C ALA A 349 -20.71 12.58 12.74
N ASP A 350 -20.95 11.26 12.80
CA ASP A 350 -20.70 10.44 13.99
C ASP A 350 -19.20 10.17 14.20
N GLU A 351 -18.47 9.97 13.12
CA GLU A 351 -17.02 9.79 13.13
C GLU A 351 -16.31 11.08 13.53
N LEU A 352 -16.71 12.20 12.94
CA LEU A 352 -16.24 13.53 13.31
C LEU A 352 -16.43 13.81 14.80
N THR A 353 -17.57 13.40 15.37
CA THR A 353 -17.84 13.60 16.79
C THR A 353 -16.87 12.82 17.65
N ARG A 354 -16.64 11.53 17.34
CA ARG A 354 -15.70 10.67 18.07
C ARG A 354 -14.27 11.18 17.97
N CYS A 355 -13.81 11.51 16.76
CA CYS A 355 -12.47 12.08 16.56
C CYS A 355 -12.30 13.41 17.32
N PHE A 356 -13.34 14.23 17.37
CA PHE A 356 -13.31 15.50 18.13
C PHE A 356 -13.24 15.26 19.65
N ASP A 357 -13.95 14.28 20.17
CA ASP A 357 -13.90 13.93 21.60
C ASP A 357 -12.51 13.41 21.99
N GLU A 358 -11.87 12.55 21.16
CA GLU A 358 -10.49 12.13 21.38
C GLU A 358 -9.50 13.30 21.26
N PHE A 359 -9.68 14.19 20.29
CA PHE A 359 -8.88 15.41 20.18
C PHE A 359 -8.99 16.26 21.46
N LYS A 360 -10.18 16.42 22.02
CA LYS A 360 -10.37 17.16 23.28
C LYS A 360 -9.70 16.45 24.46
N ALA A 361 -9.82 15.13 24.55
CA ALA A 361 -9.14 14.34 25.57
C ALA A 361 -7.61 14.45 25.45
N LEU A 362 -7.09 14.49 24.22
CA LEU A 362 -5.67 14.72 23.96
C LEU A 362 -5.24 16.14 24.39
N CYS A 363 -6.02 17.16 24.09
CA CYS A 363 -5.74 18.55 24.52
C CYS A 363 -5.71 18.73 26.05
N ASP A 364 -6.37 17.86 26.81
CA ASP A 364 -6.27 17.87 28.27
C ASP A 364 -4.96 17.24 28.78
N LYS A 365 -4.35 16.34 28.01
CA LYS A 365 -3.10 15.65 28.34
C LYS A 365 -1.87 16.32 27.71
N LYS A 366 -2.02 17.01 26.58
CA LYS A 366 -0.94 17.59 25.76
C LYS A 366 -1.19 19.07 25.48
N LYS A 367 -0.19 19.91 25.74
CA LYS A 367 -0.30 21.38 25.62
C LYS A 367 -0.45 21.83 24.16
N ASP A 368 0.37 21.28 23.26
CA ASP A 368 0.43 21.66 21.85
C ASP A 368 0.09 20.44 20.99
N VAL A 369 -1.12 20.40 20.44
CA VAL A 369 -1.57 19.32 19.52
C VAL A 369 -1.19 19.69 18.09
N THR A 370 -0.46 18.81 17.44
CA THR A 370 0.04 18.99 16.07
C THR A 370 -0.88 18.34 15.04
N ASP A 371 -0.69 18.68 13.76
CA ASP A 371 -1.41 18.00 12.67
C ASP A 371 -1.16 16.49 12.64
N ALA A 372 0.07 16.07 12.98
CA ALA A 372 0.41 14.65 13.07
C ALA A 372 -0.43 13.92 14.15
N ASP A 373 -0.73 14.60 15.28
CA ASP A 373 -1.61 14.05 16.31
C ASP A 373 -3.06 13.92 15.80
N ILE A 374 -3.54 14.92 15.06
CA ILE A 374 -4.89 14.92 14.47
C ILE A 374 -5.03 13.81 13.44
N GLU A 375 -4.05 13.68 12.55
CA GLU A 375 -4.02 12.61 11.53
C GLU A 375 -3.96 11.22 12.19
N ALA A 376 -3.20 11.06 13.28
CA ALA A 376 -3.15 9.83 14.04
C ALA A 376 -4.51 9.44 14.62
N ILE A 377 -5.24 10.40 15.22
CA ILE A 377 -6.61 10.17 15.72
C ILE A 377 -7.51 9.68 14.59
N VAL A 378 -7.52 10.37 13.44
CA VAL A 378 -8.37 9.98 12.29
C VAL A 378 -7.99 8.61 11.75
N THR A 379 -6.70 8.36 11.53
CA THR A 379 -6.23 7.07 11.02
C THR A 379 -6.56 5.93 11.97
N HIS A 380 -6.47 6.18 13.27
CA HIS A 380 -6.87 5.22 14.30
C HIS A 380 -8.39 4.91 14.27
N HIS A 381 -9.23 5.93 14.02
CA HIS A 381 -10.68 5.75 13.89
C HIS A 381 -11.09 5.10 12.58
N SER A 382 -10.45 5.41 11.47
CA SER A 382 -10.74 4.77 10.16
C SER A 382 -10.46 3.27 10.19
N VAL A 383 -9.45 2.84 10.96
CA VAL A 383 -9.15 1.42 11.21
C VAL A 383 -10.17 0.79 12.19
N ARG A 384 -10.78 1.61 13.08
CA ARG A 384 -11.79 1.15 14.06
C ARG A 384 -13.21 0.98 13.49
N GLN A 385 -13.55 1.57 12.34
CA GLN A 385 -14.92 1.48 11.78
C GLN A 385 -15.39 0.04 11.49
N GLU A 386 -14.48 -0.92 11.55
CA GLU A 386 -14.76 -2.35 11.37
C GLU A 386 -14.59 -3.18 12.65
N GLU A 387 -14.28 -2.54 13.77
CA GLU A 387 -14.25 -3.26 15.03
C GLU A 387 -15.67 -3.68 15.40
N ASN A 388 -15.87 -5.00 15.29
CA ASN A 388 -17.01 -5.73 15.81
C ASN A 388 -17.47 -5.09 17.12
N THR A 389 -18.68 -4.59 17.18
CA THR A 389 -19.32 -4.07 18.41
C THR A 389 -19.32 -5.09 19.56
N ASP A 390 -18.91 -6.33 19.29
CA ASP A 390 -18.87 -7.49 20.19
C ASP A 390 -17.44 -7.83 20.68
N GLY A 391 -16.45 -6.98 20.42
CA GLY A 391 -15.06 -7.17 20.86
C GLY A 391 -14.79 -6.76 22.30
N TYR A 392 -13.60 -7.12 22.80
CA TYR A 392 -13.11 -6.66 24.10
C TYR A 392 -12.57 -5.23 24.00
N ALA A 393 -12.78 -4.43 25.05
CA ALA A 393 -12.21 -3.08 25.22
C ALA A 393 -11.53 -2.97 26.59
N LEU A 394 -10.50 -2.14 26.68
CA LEU A 394 -9.83 -1.83 27.94
C LEU A 394 -10.78 -1.05 28.88
N ASP A 395 -10.97 -1.53 30.11
CA ASP A 395 -11.64 -0.76 31.18
C ASP A 395 -10.59 0.01 32.01
N TRP A 396 -9.64 -0.71 32.59
CA TRP A 396 -8.49 -0.14 33.29
C TRP A 396 -7.35 -1.17 33.39
N PHE A 397 -6.16 -0.71 33.75
CA PHE A 397 -5.01 -1.54 34.03
C PHE A 397 -4.17 -1.00 35.17
N SER A 398 -3.37 -1.84 35.79
CA SER A 398 -2.39 -1.48 36.80
C SER A 398 -1.13 -2.32 36.61
N VAL A 399 0.02 -1.66 36.52
CA VAL A 399 1.32 -2.31 36.30
C VAL A 399 2.26 -2.04 37.45
N HIS A 400 2.86 -3.09 37.97
CA HIS A 400 3.95 -3.01 38.96
C HIS A 400 5.23 -3.59 38.34
N THR A 401 6.25 -2.78 38.24
CA THR A 401 7.56 -3.19 37.73
C THR A 401 8.69 -2.62 38.57
N SER A 402 9.72 -3.43 38.78
CA SER A 402 10.95 -2.98 39.44
C SER A 402 12.13 -3.81 38.93
N SER A 403 13.35 -3.38 39.26
CA SER A 403 14.57 -4.13 38.93
C SER A 403 14.78 -5.36 39.84
N LEU A 404 13.97 -5.53 40.88
CA LEU A 404 14.13 -6.57 41.92
C LEU A 404 13.02 -7.61 41.89
N THR A 405 11.87 -7.31 41.29
CA THR A 405 10.69 -8.19 41.26
C THR A 405 10.23 -8.41 39.84
N THR A 406 9.64 -9.58 39.58
CA THR A 406 8.97 -9.88 38.32
C THR A 406 7.86 -8.88 38.07
N ALA A 407 7.74 -8.39 36.86
CA ALA A 407 6.68 -7.47 36.47
C ALA A 407 5.30 -8.14 36.60
N THR A 408 4.33 -7.40 37.11
CA THR A 408 2.93 -7.82 37.21
C THR A 408 2.03 -6.81 36.56
N CYS A 409 0.99 -7.30 35.87
CA CYS A 409 -0.06 -6.44 35.32
C CYS A 409 -1.42 -7.01 35.68
N THR A 410 -2.27 -6.16 36.27
CA THR A 410 -3.70 -6.40 36.40
C THR A 410 -4.41 -5.69 35.27
N VAL A 411 -5.24 -6.40 34.51
CA VAL A 411 -6.02 -5.86 33.39
C VAL A 411 -7.50 -6.13 33.64
N SER A 412 -8.33 -5.11 33.45
CA SER A 412 -9.78 -5.23 33.36
C SER A 412 -10.23 -4.91 31.95
N LEU A 413 -10.93 -5.87 31.33
CA LEU A 413 -11.53 -5.73 30.01
C LEU A 413 -13.05 -5.69 30.11
N LYS A 414 -13.70 -4.98 29.18
CA LYS A 414 -15.15 -4.98 28.97
C LYS A 414 -15.51 -5.69 27.68
N LYS A 415 -16.60 -6.45 27.69
CA LYS A 415 -17.26 -6.97 26.50
C LYS A 415 -18.78 -6.79 26.67
N GLY A 416 -19.34 -5.81 25.95
CA GLY A 416 -20.69 -5.32 26.24
C GLY A 416 -20.78 -4.78 27.67
N GLU A 417 -21.72 -5.28 28.48
CA GLU A 417 -21.90 -4.90 29.88
C GLU A 417 -21.06 -5.75 30.87
N GLU A 418 -20.41 -6.80 30.38
CA GLU A 418 -19.60 -7.70 31.22
C GLU A 418 -18.19 -7.18 31.41
N LYS A 419 -17.65 -7.40 32.63
CA LYS A 419 -16.28 -7.05 32.99
C LYS A 419 -15.49 -8.30 33.37
N PHE A 420 -14.25 -8.35 32.89
CA PHE A 420 -13.32 -9.45 33.14
C PHE A 420 -12.02 -8.88 33.69
N GLU A 421 -11.57 -9.42 34.81
CA GLU A 421 -10.37 -8.96 35.47
C GLU A 421 -9.44 -10.13 35.78
N THR A 422 -8.13 -9.93 35.54
CA THR A 422 -7.11 -10.91 35.89
C THR A 422 -5.76 -10.24 36.11
N VAL A 423 -4.82 -10.99 36.71
CA VAL A 423 -3.44 -10.58 36.92
C VAL A 423 -2.50 -11.62 36.33
N ALA A 424 -1.44 -11.14 35.67
CA ALA A 424 -0.39 -12.02 35.17
C ALA A 424 1.03 -11.49 35.52
N LEU A 425 1.97 -12.42 35.51
CA LEU A 425 3.40 -12.17 35.65
C LEU A 425 4.05 -12.19 34.25
N GLY A 426 5.05 -11.32 34.03
CA GLY A 426 5.78 -11.28 32.77
C GLY A 426 7.23 -10.92 32.95
N ASP A 427 8.03 -11.13 31.90
CA ASP A 427 9.45 -10.73 31.86
C ASP A 427 9.62 -9.20 31.84
N GLY A 428 8.54 -8.48 31.48
CA GLY A 428 8.42 -7.05 31.53
C GLY A 428 6.96 -6.60 31.64
N PRO A 429 6.70 -5.29 31.80
CA PRO A 429 5.35 -4.76 32.00
C PRO A 429 4.41 -5.05 30.83
N ILE A 430 4.92 -4.99 29.60
CA ILE A 430 4.13 -5.28 28.38
C ILE A 430 3.81 -6.77 28.27
N ASP A 431 4.79 -7.65 28.51
CA ASP A 431 4.60 -9.10 28.49
C ASP A 431 3.59 -9.54 29.57
N ALA A 432 3.66 -8.94 30.78
CA ALA A 432 2.68 -9.19 31.82
C ALA A 432 1.25 -8.77 31.39
N ALA A 433 1.12 -7.62 30.72
CA ALA A 433 -0.17 -7.13 30.24
C ALA A 433 -0.75 -8.05 29.14
N PHE A 434 0.05 -8.45 28.16
CA PHE A 434 -0.38 -9.32 27.07
C PHE A 434 -0.80 -10.70 27.59
N LYS A 435 -0.04 -11.28 28.51
CA LYS A 435 -0.41 -12.53 29.18
C LYS A 435 -1.71 -12.42 29.98
N ALA A 436 -1.97 -11.27 30.63
CA ALA A 436 -3.23 -11.04 31.32
C ALA A 436 -4.41 -10.98 30.34
N ILE A 437 -4.24 -10.30 29.19
CA ILE A 437 -5.27 -10.26 28.14
C ILE A 437 -5.56 -11.65 27.60
N ASP A 438 -4.53 -12.46 27.32
CA ASP A 438 -4.67 -13.82 26.83
C ASP A 438 -5.42 -14.73 27.81
N GLN A 439 -5.23 -14.54 29.12
CA GLN A 439 -5.97 -15.29 30.14
C GLN A 439 -7.47 -14.96 30.14
N ILE A 440 -7.85 -13.72 29.81
CA ILE A 440 -9.25 -13.30 29.70
C ILE A 440 -9.86 -13.79 28.39
N VAL A 441 -9.21 -13.47 27.26
CA VAL A 441 -9.76 -13.68 25.92
C VAL A 441 -9.64 -15.13 25.48
N LYS A 442 -8.59 -15.83 25.92
CA LYS A 442 -8.25 -17.23 25.56
C LYS A 442 -8.26 -17.45 24.05
N PRO A 443 -7.48 -16.65 23.29
CA PRO A 443 -7.44 -16.76 21.84
C PRO A 443 -6.92 -18.14 21.43
N GLN A 444 -7.21 -18.57 20.20
CA GLN A 444 -6.56 -19.74 19.60
C GLN A 444 -5.05 -19.53 19.49
N ASN A 445 -4.29 -20.63 19.31
CA ASN A 445 -2.84 -20.55 19.17
C ASN A 445 -2.45 -19.53 18.11
N HIS A 446 -1.75 -18.49 18.55
CA HIS A 446 -1.26 -17.41 17.72
C HIS A 446 0.22 -17.15 18.03
N ALA A 447 0.93 -16.55 17.10
CA ALA A 447 2.30 -16.11 17.28
C ALA A 447 2.36 -14.57 17.33
N PHE A 448 3.24 -14.06 18.18
CA PHE A 448 3.57 -12.65 18.25
C PHE A 448 4.69 -12.36 17.24
N GLU A 449 4.40 -11.57 16.22
CA GLU A 449 5.30 -11.36 15.08
C GLU A 449 6.10 -10.07 15.20
N ASN A 450 5.44 -8.96 15.57
CA ASN A 450 6.10 -7.67 15.63
C ASN A 450 5.45 -6.73 16.64
N PHE A 451 6.30 -5.87 17.21
CA PHE A 451 5.91 -4.80 18.14
C PHE A 451 6.70 -3.54 17.80
N THR A 452 6.01 -2.51 17.41
CA THR A 452 6.63 -1.25 16.99
C THR A 452 6.04 -0.08 17.74
N ILE A 453 6.90 0.79 18.25
CA ILE A 453 6.51 2.02 18.95
C ILE A 453 7.03 3.20 18.15
N HIS A 454 6.14 4.11 17.79
CA HIS A 454 6.49 5.36 17.13
C HIS A 454 6.11 6.55 18.01
N SER A 455 6.96 7.56 18.03
CA SER A 455 6.64 8.86 18.58
C SER A 455 6.03 9.72 17.47
N ILE A 456 4.78 10.16 17.64
CA ILE A 456 4.07 10.94 16.60
C ILE A 456 4.55 12.39 16.61
N SER A 457 4.90 12.93 17.77
CA SER A 457 5.31 14.31 17.95
C SER A 457 6.54 14.40 18.86
N GLU A 458 7.12 15.58 18.99
CA GLU A 458 8.27 15.83 19.89
C GLU A 458 7.78 16.32 21.26
N GLY A 459 8.55 16.05 22.32
CA GLY A 459 8.27 16.49 23.66
C GLY A 459 8.06 15.38 24.68
N LYS A 460 7.90 15.75 25.96
CA LYS A 460 7.72 14.79 27.06
C LYS A 460 6.30 14.19 27.11
N ASP A 461 5.36 14.85 26.47
CA ASP A 461 3.94 14.54 26.35
C ASP A 461 3.56 14.04 24.96
N THR A 462 4.54 13.50 24.23
CA THR A 462 4.34 12.96 22.90
C THR A 462 3.34 11.82 22.89
N LEU A 463 2.54 11.74 21.82
CA LEU A 463 1.65 10.63 21.57
C LEU A 463 2.47 9.43 21.07
N GLY A 464 2.35 8.29 21.73
CA GLY A 464 2.90 7.02 21.29
C GLY A 464 1.90 6.30 20.39
N ASP A 465 2.28 6.02 19.16
CA ASP A 465 1.57 5.11 18.26
C ASP A 465 2.23 3.73 18.35
N VAL A 466 1.47 2.77 18.85
CA VAL A 466 1.94 1.40 19.02
C VAL A 466 1.24 0.49 18.03
N ILE A 467 2.02 -0.33 17.35
CA ILE A 467 1.54 -1.31 16.40
C ILE A 467 1.95 -2.70 16.89
N VAL A 468 0.97 -3.59 17.04
CA VAL A 468 1.16 -5.00 17.34
C VAL A 468 0.73 -5.83 16.14
N LYS A 469 1.56 -6.80 15.75
CA LYS A 469 1.25 -7.75 14.69
C LYS A 469 1.26 -9.17 15.25
N LEU A 470 0.15 -9.87 15.10
CA LEU A 470 -0.04 -11.27 15.46
C LEU A 470 -0.21 -12.12 14.20
N SER A 471 0.10 -13.40 14.28
CA SER A 471 -0.21 -14.35 13.21
C SER A 471 -0.95 -15.58 13.74
N MET A 472 -1.84 -16.13 12.93
CA MET A 472 -2.56 -17.39 13.18
C MET A 472 -2.86 -18.07 11.84
N ASN A 473 -2.48 -19.34 11.70
CA ASN A 473 -2.72 -20.13 10.48
C ASN A 473 -2.20 -19.48 9.19
N GLY A 474 -1.08 -18.73 9.26
CA GLY A 474 -0.47 -18.04 8.12
C GLY A 474 -1.12 -16.70 7.75
N GLN A 475 -2.14 -16.27 8.48
CA GLN A 475 -2.75 -14.94 8.36
C GLN A 475 -2.19 -13.99 9.43
N TYR A 476 -2.14 -12.69 9.09
CA TYR A 476 -1.65 -11.63 9.97
C TYR A 476 -2.77 -10.73 10.46
N PHE A 477 -2.71 -10.34 11.73
CA PHE A 477 -3.67 -9.47 12.38
C PHE A 477 -2.94 -8.30 13.03
N THR A 478 -3.17 -7.10 12.53
CA THR A 478 -2.51 -5.89 13.02
C THR A 478 -3.48 -5.08 13.87
N GLY A 479 -3.06 -4.78 15.08
CA GLY A 479 -3.75 -3.88 16.00
C GLY A 479 -2.93 -2.63 16.26
N LYS A 480 -3.59 -1.51 16.47
CA LYS A 480 -2.98 -0.20 16.78
C LYS A 480 -3.51 0.34 18.07
N GLY A 481 -2.68 1.09 18.78
CA GLY A 481 -3.05 1.78 20.01
C GLY A 481 -2.35 3.13 20.10
N LEU A 482 -3.10 4.14 20.52
CA LEU A 482 -2.66 5.52 20.59
C LEU A 482 -2.87 6.05 22.03
N SER A 483 -1.81 6.47 22.70
CA SER A 483 -1.87 7.13 24.00
C SER A 483 -0.60 7.91 24.29
N THR A 484 -0.66 8.87 25.22
CA THR A 484 0.52 9.49 25.84
C THR A 484 1.22 8.55 26.82
N ASP A 485 0.55 7.46 27.24
CA ASP A 485 1.13 6.35 28.01
C ASP A 485 1.41 5.17 27.08
N ILE A 486 2.69 4.83 26.89
CA ILE A 486 3.14 3.75 26.01
C ILE A 486 2.58 2.39 26.45
N LEU A 487 2.39 2.16 27.75
CA LEU A 487 1.81 0.90 28.24
C LEU A 487 0.31 0.83 27.86
N GLU A 488 -0.42 1.93 28.05
CA GLU A 488 -1.82 2.01 27.59
C GLU A 488 -1.95 1.80 26.09
N ALA A 489 -1.13 2.49 25.30
CA ALA A 489 -1.09 2.33 23.84
C ALA A 489 -0.79 0.86 23.44
N SER A 490 0.16 0.21 24.11
CA SER A 490 0.53 -1.19 23.86
C SER A 490 -0.62 -2.16 24.17
N ILE A 491 -1.29 -1.95 25.29
CA ILE A 491 -2.45 -2.77 25.72
C ILE A 491 -3.59 -2.63 24.70
N ILE A 492 -3.91 -1.40 24.30
CA ILE A 492 -4.95 -1.12 23.30
C ILE A 492 -4.59 -1.76 21.96
N ALA A 493 -3.34 -1.63 21.50
CA ALA A 493 -2.89 -2.24 20.25
C ALA A 493 -3.06 -3.76 20.28
N TYR A 494 -2.70 -4.40 21.39
CA TYR A 494 -2.82 -5.84 21.54
C TYR A 494 -4.28 -6.30 21.56
N ILE A 495 -5.16 -5.61 22.30
CA ILE A 495 -6.59 -5.90 22.33
C ILE A 495 -7.19 -5.83 20.93
N ASN A 496 -6.82 -4.79 20.16
CA ASN A 496 -7.32 -4.60 18.79
C ASN A 496 -6.85 -5.72 17.85
N ALA A 497 -5.60 -6.18 17.98
CA ALA A 497 -5.09 -7.31 17.21
C ALA A 497 -5.83 -8.63 17.56
N ILE A 498 -6.01 -8.90 18.85
CA ILE A 498 -6.71 -10.09 19.37
C ILE A 498 -8.19 -10.10 18.95
N ASN A 499 -8.88 -8.97 18.99
CA ASN A 499 -10.28 -8.88 18.55
C ASN A 499 -10.42 -9.28 17.07
N LYS A 500 -9.54 -8.79 16.20
CA LYS A 500 -9.53 -9.16 14.77
C LYS A 500 -9.25 -10.65 14.58
N LEU A 501 -8.31 -11.20 15.33
CA LEU A 501 -7.97 -12.62 15.31
C LEU A 501 -9.17 -13.48 15.72
N CYS A 502 -9.85 -13.11 16.81
CA CYS A 502 -11.03 -13.85 17.31
C CYS A 502 -12.22 -13.76 16.34
N ALA A 503 -12.46 -12.61 15.72
CA ALA A 503 -13.50 -12.43 14.71
C ALA A 503 -13.27 -13.36 13.50
N ASN A 504 -12.05 -13.40 12.96
CA ASN A 504 -11.70 -14.30 11.86
C ASN A 504 -11.84 -15.79 12.22
N ALA A 505 -11.48 -16.18 13.47
CA ALA A 505 -11.65 -17.55 13.93
C ALA A 505 -13.13 -17.96 14.02
N ALA A 506 -14.03 -17.05 14.38
CA ALA A 506 -15.46 -17.30 14.46
C ALA A 506 -16.10 -17.45 13.05
N GLU A 507 -15.70 -16.62 12.09
CA GLU A 507 -16.15 -16.72 10.69
C GLU A 507 -15.74 -18.04 10.04
N ASN A 508 -14.51 -18.51 10.27
CA ASN A 508 -14.02 -19.77 9.72
C ASN A 508 -14.73 -20.99 10.30
N GLN A 509 -15.14 -20.95 11.58
CA GLN A 509 -15.94 -22.03 12.19
C GLN A 509 -17.39 -22.06 11.68
N GLY A 510 -17.96 -20.90 11.32
CA GLY A 510 -19.30 -20.82 10.70
C GLY A 510 -19.37 -21.40 9.29
N ASN A 511 -18.26 -21.35 8.54
CA ASN A 511 -18.17 -21.86 7.18
C ASN A 511 -17.88 -23.37 7.08
N GLU A 512 -17.40 -24.01 8.15
CA GLU A 512 -17.19 -25.47 8.19
C GLU A 512 -18.47 -26.26 8.57
N VAL A 513 -19.56 -25.58 8.94
CA VAL A 513 -20.84 -26.18 9.37
C VAL A 513 -21.94 -26.07 8.31
N GLN A 514 -21.67 -25.46 7.16
CA GLN A 514 -22.54 -25.45 5.97
C GLN A 514 -21.96 -26.32 4.86
#